data_2463a5ae8c64fd31a35d51eab0c524cf
#
_entry.id   2463a5ae8c64fd31a35d51eab0c524cf
#
_cell.length_a   1.000
_cell.length_b   1.000
_cell.length_c   1.000
_cell.angle_alpha   90.00
_cell.angle_beta   90.00
_cell.angle_gamma   90.00
#
_symmetry.space_group_name_H-M   'P 1'
#
loop_
_entity.id
_entity.type
_entity.pdbx_description
1 polymer ?
#
loop_
_entity_poly.entity_id
_entity_poly.type
_entity_poly.pdbx_seq_one_letter_code
_entity_poly.pdbx_strand_id
1 'polypeptide(L)'
;MKKKNIFFVLLICFINSSCNKEEQTDELQDKDFYSDVTTRASYISGTITGEMNPYVSDGYYTYDLSIPIQKQSVGIRISAVGGEARFKTNYQERFESTWVTQIPAGKNHFPINVLWTKAGSNSTLMVRPEKSTIELTADLRNINVKMKPMPINAPSTFELGDTITLWCNYSINKDTGIKWTYDKNLFAEISQSASVTQSKFQINLKSKQAFKNSDVGVEVHDFYINSIGAKEYFMARKSNISFPNMGPQIDGYRNIEQYKEYIYSINDSKAHTFYWTGKNIKIVSGQNSSTVTIVPTQPGNASVKVSYKYKNQTDNFTNELPLSVSKTSMQLIGPDVICDNGTFSIKNFPTKATVDLSLIHISEPTRP
;
A
#
# COMPACT_ATOMS: atom_id res chain seq x y z
N MET A 1 -34.84 -1.19 11.21
CA MET A 1 -34.28 0.14 10.86
C MET A 1 -34.16 0.24 9.34
N LYS A 2 -34.87 1.19 8.72
CA LYS A 2 -35.04 1.32 7.26
C LYS A 2 -33.80 1.98 6.64
N LYS A 3 -33.20 1.31 5.63
CA LYS A 3 -32.18 1.92 4.74
C LYS A 3 -32.89 2.84 3.74
N LYS A 4 -32.48 4.09 3.67
CA LYS A 4 -32.87 5.05 2.62
C LYS A 4 -31.81 5.05 1.52
N ASN A 5 -32.17 4.58 0.35
CA ASN A 5 -31.42 4.78 -0.89
C ASN A 5 -31.77 6.16 -1.43
N ILE A 6 -30.75 6.98 -1.68
CA ILE A 6 -30.88 8.24 -2.41
C ILE A 6 -30.38 8.00 -3.83
N PHE A 7 -31.31 8.04 -4.78
CA PHE A 7 -31.07 8.03 -6.21
C PHE A 7 -30.78 9.48 -6.65
N PHE A 8 -29.62 9.70 -7.26
CA PHE A 8 -29.32 10.95 -7.97
C PHE A 8 -29.69 10.77 -9.45
N VAL A 9 -30.70 11.52 -9.89
CA VAL A 9 -31.10 11.58 -11.30
C VAL A 9 -30.36 12.76 -11.93
N LEU A 10 -29.51 12.46 -12.91
CA LEU A 10 -28.82 13.46 -13.73
C LEU A 10 -29.73 13.85 -14.90
N LEU A 11 -30.25 15.07 -14.88
CA LEU A 11 -31.07 15.65 -15.93
C LEU A 11 -30.16 16.32 -16.96
N ILE A 12 -30.05 15.73 -18.16
CA ILE A 12 -29.35 16.34 -19.30
C ILE A 12 -30.38 17.10 -20.14
N CYS A 13 -30.30 18.44 -20.15
CA CYS A 13 -31.06 19.28 -21.06
C CYS A 13 -30.28 19.45 -22.37
N PHE A 14 -30.80 18.86 -23.46
CA PHE A 14 -30.39 19.23 -24.79
C PHE A 14 -31.19 20.48 -25.23
N ILE A 15 -30.51 21.54 -25.58
CA ILE A 15 -31.11 22.73 -26.23
C ILE A 15 -30.73 22.64 -27.70
N ASN A 16 -31.71 22.29 -28.52
CA ASN A 16 -31.67 22.49 -29.97
C ASN A 16 -31.98 23.96 -30.27
N SER A 17 -31.08 24.66 -30.90
CA SER A 17 -31.35 25.96 -31.52
C SER A 17 -31.40 25.79 -33.02
N SER A 18 -32.59 25.96 -33.54
CA SER A 18 -32.92 25.99 -34.95
C SER A 18 -32.54 27.37 -35.55
N CYS A 19 -31.88 27.33 -36.69
CA CYS A 19 -31.67 28.53 -37.54
C CYS A 19 -32.95 29.02 -38.14
N ASN A 20 -33.24 30.31 -38.04
CA ASN A 20 -34.10 30.99 -38.99
C ASN A 20 -33.33 32.15 -39.63
N LYS A 21 -33.26 32.10 -40.97
CA LYS A 21 -32.87 33.22 -41.82
C LYS A 21 -34.06 34.18 -41.93
N GLU A 22 -33.83 35.46 -41.73
CA GLU A 22 -34.61 36.51 -42.35
C GLU A 22 -33.66 37.54 -42.94
N GLU A 23 -33.83 37.75 -44.24
CA GLU A 23 -33.25 38.88 -44.99
C GLU A 23 -33.99 40.14 -44.64
N GLN A 24 -33.24 41.23 -44.33
CA GLN A 24 -33.70 42.57 -44.58
C GLN A 24 -32.53 43.48 -44.99
N THR A 25 -32.82 44.17 -46.08
CA THR A 25 -32.01 45.11 -46.86
C THR A 25 -31.87 46.49 -46.18
N ASP A 26 -30.74 47.11 -46.48
CA ASP A 26 -30.43 48.52 -46.58
C ASP A 26 -30.70 49.51 -45.41
N GLU A 27 -29.56 50.01 -44.89
CA GLU A 27 -29.29 51.46 -44.90
C GLU A 27 -27.83 51.72 -44.59
N LEU A 28 -27.15 52.37 -45.54
CA LEU A 28 -25.81 52.96 -45.42
C LEU A 28 -25.84 54.09 -44.35
N GLN A 29 -25.23 53.86 -43.21
CA GLN A 29 -24.72 54.88 -42.33
C GLN A 29 -23.24 54.67 -42.06
N ASP A 30 -22.49 55.65 -42.60
CA ASP A 30 -21.08 55.88 -42.35
C ASP A 30 -20.84 56.01 -40.84
N LYS A 31 -20.23 54.96 -40.26
CA LYS A 31 -19.69 54.99 -38.91
C LYS A 31 -18.27 54.48 -38.92
N ASP A 32 -17.44 55.40 -38.60
CA ASP A 32 -16.07 55.32 -38.18
C ASP A 32 -15.48 53.89 -38.09
N PHE A 33 -14.61 53.61 -39.01
CA PHE A 33 -13.74 52.48 -38.98
C PHE A 33 -12.75 52.66 -37.80
N TYR A 34 -13.20 52.42 -36.57
CA TYR A 34 -12.26 52.00 -35.52
C TYR A 34 -11.79 50.62 -35.90
N SER A 35 -10.66 50.59 -36.56
CA SER A 35 -9.87 49.37 -36.70
C SER A 35 -9.57 48.87 -35.28
N ASP A 36 -10.30 47.86 -34.85
CA ASP A 36 -9.91 47.05 -33.72
C ASP A 36 -8.55 46.47 -34.08
N VAL A 37 -7.49 47.19 -33.72
CA VAL A 37 -6.12 46.67 -33.76
C VAL A 37 -6.09 45.62 -32.67
N THR A 38 -6.55 44.42 -33.01
CA THR A 38 -6.21 43.22 -32.25
C THR A 38 -4.70 43.12 -32.23
N THR A 39 -4.09 43.67 -31.18
CA THR A 39 -2.68 43.52 -30.90
C THR A 39 -2.44 42.02 -30.85
N ARG A 40 -1.87 41.46 -31.92
CA ARG A 40 -1.49 40.02 -31.95
C ARG A 40 -0.59 39.78 -30.76
N ALA A 41 -1.01 38.86 -29.90
CA ALA A 41 -0.21 38.45 -28.77
C ALA A 41 1.18 38.03 -29.26
N SER A 42 2.22 38.55 -28.65
CA SER A 42 3.59 38.19 -28.98
C SER A 42 3.92 36.88 -28.28
N TYR A 43 4.13 35.82 -29.06
CA TYR A 43 4.53 34.52 -28.53
C TYR A 43 6.02 34.50 -28.20
N ILE A 44 6.37 34.08 -26.97
CA ILE A 44 7.75 33.90 -26.54
C ILE A 44 7.94 32.46 -26.03
N SER A 45 9.00 31.81 -26.44
CA SER A 45 9.46 30.56 -25.86
C SER A 45 10.55 30.84 -24.83
N GLY A 46 10.37 30.33 -23.62
CA GLY A 46 11.37 30.33 -22.56
C GLY A 46 12.03 28.96 -22.41
N THR A 47 13.13 28.92 -21.68
CA THR A 47 13.82 27.68 -21.29
C THR A 47 13.89 27.60 -19.78
N ILE A 48 13.49 26.46 -19.21
CA ILE A 48 13.63 26.18 -17.78
C ILE A 48 14.80 25.22 -17.58
N THR A 49 15.71 25.54 -16.67
CA THR A 49 16.84 24.69 -16.29
C THR A 49 16.84 24.49 -14.78
N GLY A 50 17.34 23.34 -14.30
CA GLY A 50 17.43 23.04 -12.89
C GLY A 50 17.63 21.54 -12.60
N GLU A 51 17.43 21.14 -11.35
CA GLU A 51 17.64 19.76 -10.90
C GLU A 51 16.61 18.79 -11.53
N MET A 52 17.10 17.76 -12.19
CA MET A 52 16.27 16.77 -12.87
C MET A 52 15.91 15.56 -11.98
N ASN A 53 16.60 15.38 -10.85
CA ASN A 53 16.38 14.30 -9.90
C ASN A 53 16.22 14.81 -8.45
N PRO A 54 15.30 15.76 -8.21
CA PRO A 54 15.11 16.32 -6.88
C PRO A 54 14.57 15.26 -5.91
N TYR A 55 14.78 15.50 -4.62
CA TYR A 55 14.20 14.68 -3.57
C TYR A 55 13.01 15.37 -2.92
N VAL A 56 12.02 14.54 -2.53
CA VAL A 56 10.90 14.99 -1.70
C VAL A 56 11.44 15.51 -0.37
N SER A 57 10.95 16.69 0.08
CA SER A 57 11.30 17.29 1.38
C SER A 57 12.81 17.50 1.64
N ASP A 58 13.59 17.78 0.61
CA ASP A 58 15.01 18.11 0.76
C ASP A 58 15.23 19.65 0.64
N GLY A 59 14.28 20.42 1.17
CA GLY A 59 14.18 21.85 0.94
C GLY A 59 13.52 22.17 -0.39
N TYR A 60 13.66 23.44 -0.82
CA TYR A 60 13.21 23.80 -2.15
C TYR A 60 14.37 23.81 -3.14
N TYR A 61 14.07 23.45 -4.38
CA TYR A 61 14.99 23.51 -5.51
C TYR A 61 14.73 24.77 -6.31
N THR A 62 15.77 25.48 -6.71
CA THR A 62 15.65 26.65 -7.57
C THR A 62 15.83 26.24 -9.03
N TYR A 63 14.81 26.51 -9.83
CA TYR A 63 14.83 26.38 -11.27
C TYR A 63 14.97 27.78 -11.88
N ASP A 64 15.70 27.91 -12.95
CA ASP A 64 15.89 29.18 -13.67
C ASP A 64 15.07 29.19 -14.96
N LEU A 65 14.18 30.15 -15.09
CA LEU A 65 13.46 30.44 -16.31
C LEU A 65 14.20 31.52 -17.09
N SER A 66 14.81 31.16 -18.20
CA SER A 66 15.44 32.08 -19.15
C SER A 66 14.49 32.48 -20.25
N ILE A 67 14.36 33.78 -20.50
CA ILE A 67 13.53 34.37 -21.56
C ILE A 67 14.27 35.49 -22.29
N PRO A 68 13.87 35.86 -23.53
CA PRO A 68 14.33 37.09 -24.17
C PRO A 68 13.91 38.33 -23.34
N ILE A 69 14.77 39.34 -23.27
CA ILE A 69 14.49 40.59 -22.57
C ILE A 69 13.23 41.23 -23.14
N GLN A 70 12.27 41.54 -22.28
CA GLN A 70 11.00 42.21 -22.63
C GLN A 70 10.98 43.67 -22.15
N LYS A 71 10.38 44.55 -22.96
CA LYS A 71 10.21 45.97 -22.61
C LYS A 71 9.11 46.21 -21.58
N GLN A 72 8.23 45.24 -21.38
CA GLN A 72 7.13 45.30 -20.40
C GLN A 72 7.13 44.04 -19.51
N SER A 73 6.46 44.11 -18.39
CA SER A 73 6.28 42.97 -17.50
C SER A 73 5.45 41.87 -18.17
N VAL A 74 5.80 40.59 -17.91
CA VAL A 74 5.13 39.42 -18.47
C VAL A 74 4.44 38.66 -17.35
N GLY A 75 3.11 38.58 -17.42
CA GLY A 75 2.31 37.79 -16.49
C GLY A 75 2.43 36.30 -16.81
N ILE A 76 2.73 35.50 -15.80
CA ILE A 76 2.92 34.05 -15.94
C ILE A 76 2.20 33.28 -14.83
N ARG A 77 1.80 32.05 -15.19
CA ARG A 77 1.34 31.02 -14.27
C ARG A 77 2.33 29.87 -14.29
N ILE A 78 2.80 29.47 -13.13
CA ILE A 78 3.73 28.36 -12.94
C ILE A 78 2.98 27.21 -12.29
N SER A 79 3.11 26.01 -12.84
CA SER A 79 2.46 24.77 -12.35
C SER A 79 3.32 23.55 -12.63
N ALA A 80 2.98 22.40 -12.04
CA ALA A 80 3.62 21.14 -12.33
C ALA A 80 2.58 20.04 -12.58
N VAL A 81 2.96 19.03 -13.39
CA VAL A 81 2.17 17.85 -13.71
C VAL A 81 3.00 16.60 -13.49
N GLY A 82 2.40 15.49 -13.07
CA GLY A 82 3.05 14.19 -12.85
C GLY A 82 3.68 13.99 -11.47
N GLY A 83 3.99 15.08 -10.76
CA GLY A 83 4.41 15.12 -9.36
C GLY A 83 3.65 16.21 -8.63
N GLU A 84 3.68 16.18 -7.30
CA GLU A 84 3.13 17.28 -6.51
C GLU A 84 4.24 18.27 -6.18
N ALA A 85 4.17 19.45 -6.78
CA ALA A 85 5.05 20.58 -6.50
C ALA A 85 4.30 21.67 -5.72
N ARG A 86 5.04 22.40 -4.89
CA ARG A 86 4.60 23.62 -4.23
C ARG A 86 5.58 24.72 -4.54
N PHE A 87 5.07 25.84 -4.96
CA PHE A 87 5.88 26.99 -5.39
C PHE A 87 5.99 27.99 -4.25
N LYS A 88 7.23 28.36 -3.89
CA LYS A 88 7.48 29.38 -2.88
C LYS A 88 7.07 30.73 -3.44
N THR A 89 6.10 31.37 -2.81
CA THR A 89 5.68 32.75 -3.15
C THR A 89 6.60 33.76 -2.47
N ASN A 90 6.59 35.00 -2.94
CA ASN A 90 7.41 36.08 -2.38
C ASN A 90 7.02 36.49 -0.94
N TYR A 91 5.94 35.90 -0.38
CA TYR A 91 5.43 36.25 0.94
C TYR A 91 5.70 35.15 1.96
N GLN A 92 6.49 35.46 3.00
CA GLN A 92 6.57 34.75 4.29
C GLN A 92 6.79 33.22 4.20
N GLU A 93 7.64 32.74 3.29
CA GLU A 93 7.88 31.29 3.13
C GLU A 93 6.63 30.44 2.91
N ARG A 94 5.62 31.00 2.23
CA ARG A 94 4.40 30.30 1.88
C ARG A 94 4.54 29.60 0.54
N PHE A 95 3.81 28.49 0.40
CA PHE A 95 3.83 27.65 -0.80
C PHE A 95 2.44 27.46 -1.37
N GLU A 96 2.33 27.47 -2.70
CA GLU A 96 1.09 27.25 -3.45
C GLU A 96 1.26 26.15 -4.49
N SER A 97 0.17 25.47 -4.86
CA SER A 97 0.16 24.44 -5.91
C SER A 97 0.34 25.05 -7.31
N THR A 98 0.00 26.29 -7.46
CA THR A 98 0.17 27.08 -8.67
C THR A 98 0.57 28.50 -8.28
N TRP A 99 1.60 29.03 -8.93
CA TRP A 99 2.07 30.38 -8.63
C TRP A 99 1.79 31.32 -9.82
N VAL A 100 1.00 32.35 -9.58
CA VAL A 100 0.75 33.42 -10.52
C VAL A 100 1.60 34.64 -10.14
N THR A 101 2.42 35.11 -11.07
CA THR A 101 3.37 36.20 -10.82
C THR A 101 3.66 36.98 -12.12
N GLN A 102 4.52 37.96 -12.02
CA GLN A 102 4.99 38.74 -13.16
C GLN A 102 6.51 38.74 -13.22
N ILE A 103 7.06 38.55 -14.41
CA ILE A 103 8.47 38.80 -14.70
C ILE A 103 8.61 40.26 -14.98
N PRO A 104 9.40 41.04 -14.20
CA PRO A 104 9.58 42.46 -14.43
C PRO A 104 10.21 42.77 -15.80
N ALA A 105 9.87 43.92 -16.38
CA ALA A 105 10.50 44.42 -17.59
C ALA A 105 12.05 44.44 -17.44
N GLY A 106 12.75 44.16 -18.51
CA GLY A 106 14.23 44.13 -18.53
C GLY A 106 14.87 42.91 -17.91
N LYS A 107 14.12 41.97 -17.35
CA LYS A 107 14.66 40.70 -16.83
C LYS A 107 14.63 39.62 -17.88
N ASN A 108 15.70 38.83 -17.95
CA ASN A 108 15.84 37.66 -18.82
C ASN A 108 15.98 36.36 -18.06
N HIS A 109 16.10 36.42 -16.73
CA HIS A 109 16.14 35.28 -15.81
C HIS A 109 15.14 35.46 -14.68
N PHE A 110 14.46 34.39 -14.33
CA PHE A 110 13.47 34.39 -13.26
C PHE A 110 13.56 33.09 -12.42
N PRO A 111 13.93 33.18 -11.14
CA PRO A 111 14.06 31.99 -10.28
C PRO A 111 12.70 31.48 -9.86
N ILE A 112 12.51 30.15 -9.97
CA ILE A 112 11.32 29.42 -9.54
C ILE A 112 11.74 28.48 -8.41
N ASN A 113 11.30 28.75 -7.19
CA ASN A 113 11.59 27.91 -6.04
C ASN A 113 10.50 26.86 -5.85
N VAL A 114 10.85 25.59 -5.96
CA VAL A 114 9.93 24.45 -5.97
C VAL A 114 10.23 23.50 -4.83
N LEU A 115 9.25 23.26 -3.95
CA LEU A 115 9.24 22.17 -2.98
C LEU A 115 8.49 20.99 -3.58
N TRP A 116 9.15 19.85 -3.74
CA TRP A 116 8.50 18.63 -4.18
C TRP A 116 7.93 17.87 -2.98
N THR A 117 6.63 17.60 -2.98
CA THR A 117 5.90 16.98 -1.87
C THR A 117 5.52 15.52 -2.14
N LYS A 118 5.72 15.03 -3.37
CA LYS A 118 5.46 13.64 -3.75
C LYS A 118 6.44 13.15 -4.79
N ALA A 119 6.94 11.93 -4.61
CA ALA A 119 7.78 11.26 -5.59
C ALA A 119 6.96 10.90 -6.85
N GLY A 120 7.61 10.98 -8.00
CA GLY A 120 6.99 10.65 -9.29
C GLY A 120 8.01 10.71 -10.42
N SER A 121 7.82 9.88 -11.43
CA SER A 121 8.59 9.92 -12.68
C SER A 121 7.90 10.78 -13.73
N ASN A 122 8.69 11.34 -14.65
CA ASN A 122 8.19 12.14 -15.77
C ASN A 122 7.38 13.38 -15.36
N SER A 123 7.69 13.97 -14.22
CA SER A 123 7.09 15.24 -13.81
C SER A 123 7.51 16.36 -14.76
N THR A 124 6.62 17.31 -14.99
CA THR A 124 6.86 18.44 -15.86
C THR A 124 6.57 19.74 -15.12
N LEU A 125 7.54 20.65 -15.09
CA LEU A 125 7.36 22.03 -14.64
C LEU A 125 6.95 22.88 -15.85
N MET A 126 5.87 23.63 -15.73
CA MET A 126 5.27 24.40 -16.83
C MET A 126 5.12 25.86 -16.47
N VAL A 127 5.43 26.70 -17.44
CA VAL A 127 5.10 28.12 -17.41
C VAL A 127 4.14 28.42 -18.55
N ARG A 128 3.05 29.11 -18.23
CA ARG A 128 1.99 29.51 -19.17
C ARG A 128 1.68 30.99 -19.02
N PRO A 129 1.15 31.67 -20.06
CA PRO A 129 0.75 33.05 -19.97
C PRO A 129 -0.39 33.27 -18.99
N GLU A 130 -0.37 34.39 -18.26
CA GLU A 130 -1.44 34.77 -17.35
C GLU A 130 -1.72 36.28 -17.51
N LYS A 131 -2.89 36.61 -18.04
CA LYS A 131 -3.36 38.00 -18.20
C LYS A 131 -2.29 38.95 -18.77
N SER A 132 -1.62 38.53 -19.85
CA SER A 132 -0.53 39.26 -20.47
C SER A 132 -0.74 39.36 -21.98
N THR A 133 -0.34 40.50 -22.58
CA THR A 133 -0.26 40.66 -24.03
C THR A 133 0.90 39.86 -24.64
N ILE A 134 1.79 39.33 -23.80
CA ILE A 134 2.90 38.45 -24.18
C ILE A 134 2.55 37.06 -23.71
N GLU A 135 2.47 36.12 -24.65
CA GLU A 135 2.20 34.71 -24.37
C GLU A 135 3.53 33.93 -24.21
N LEU A 136 4.00 33.87 -22.95
CA LEU A 136 5.20 33.12 -22.61
C LEU A 136 4.85 31.66 -22.31
N THR A 137 5.55 30.72 -22.95
CA THR A 137 5.48 29.29 -22.65
C THR A 137 6.86 28.69 -22.42
N ALA A 138 7.01 27.84 -21.42
CA ALA A 138 8.21 27.05 -21.18
C ALA A 138 7.85 25.76 -20.46
N ASP A 139 8.53 24.66 -20.79
CA ASP A 139 8.38 23.36 -20.16
C ASP A 139 9.75 22.78 -19.81
N LEU A 140 9.88 22.23 -18.59
CA LEU A 140 10.95 21.33 -18.21
C LEU A 140 10.33 19.96 -17.92
N ARG A 141 10.61 19.00 -18.80
CA ARG A 141 10.00 17.65 -18.77
C ARG A 141 10.97 16.62 -18.18
N ASN A 142 10.43 15.44 -17.86
CA ASN A 142 11.18 14.28 -17.39
C ASN A 142 11.91 14.51 -16.06
N ILE A 143 11.36 15.37 -15.19
CA ILE A 143 11.85 15.50 -13.82
C ILE A 143 11.49 14.24 -13.06
N ASN A 144 12.49 13.59 -12.47
CA ASN A 144 12.33 12.36 -11.71
C ASN A 144 12.45 12.62 -10.21
N VAL A 145 11.32 12.93 -9.59
CA VAL A 145 11.26 13.23 -8.15
C VAL A 145 11.41 11.96 -7.34
N LYS A 146 12.44 11.86 -6.53
CA LYS A 146 12.80 10.68 -5.74
C LYS A 146 12.48 10.87 -4.26
N MET A 147 12.25 9.76 -3.56
CA MET A 147 12.24 9.77 -2.10
C MET A 147 13.64 9.42 -1.60
N LYS A 148 14.20 10.25 -0.69
CA LYS A 148 15.52 10.00 -0.13
C LYS A 148 15.48 8.78 0.79
N PRO A 149 16.43 7.84 0.69
CA PRO A 149 16.49 6.69 1.58
C PRO A 149 16.58 7.11 3.05
N MET A 150 15.88 6.35 3.90
CA MET A 150 15.93 6.50 5.35
C MET A 150 15.95 5.10 5.97
N PRO A 151 17.11 4.50 6.17
CA PRO A 151 17.20 3.14 6.69
C PRO A 151 16.64 3.03 8.11
N ILE A 152 15.89 1.97 8.37
CA ILE A 152 15.55 1.55 9.72
C ILE A 152 16.72 0.74 10.26
N ASN A 153 17.26 1.17 11.39
CA ASN A 153 18.29 0.45 12.11
C ASN A 153 17.63 -0.51 13.11
N ALA A 154 18.19 -1.70 13.21
CA ALA A 154 17.75 -2.75 14.13
C ALA A 154 18.97 -3.38 14.81
N PRO A 155 18.82 -4.03 15.98
CA PRO A 155 19.88 -4.86 16.53
C PRO A 155 20.20 -6.01 15.57
N SER A 156 21.44 -6.46 15.55
CA SER A 156 21.91 -7.55 14.67
C SER A 156 21.32 -8.90 15.04
N THR A 157 20.93 -9.07 16.29
CA THR A 157 20.35 -10.31 16.83
C THR A 157 19.21 -9.97 17.78
N PHE A 158 18.13 -10.72 17.67
CA PHE A 158 16.99 -10.69 18.60
C PHE A 158 16.24 -12.01 18.49
N GLU A 159 15.51 -12.38 19.53
CA GLU A 159 14.80 -13.62 19.62
C GLU A 159 13.34 -13.40 20.02
N LEU A 160 12.54 -14.47 19.96
CA LEU A 160 11.14 -14.44 20.37
C LEU A 160 11.00 -13.95 21.83
N GLY A 161 10.13 -12.98 22.04
CA GLY A 161 9.89 -12.35 23.33
C GLY A 161 10.88 -11.26 23.74
N ASP A 162 11.96 -11.05 22.97
CA ASP A 162 12.86 -9.90 23.21
C ASP A 162 12.17 -8.58 22.83
N THR A 163 12.61 -7.51 23.50
CA THR A 163 12.25 -6.16 23.06
C THR A 163 13.22 -5.71 21.98
N ILE A 164 12.67 -5.42 20.81
CA ILE A 164 13.40 -4.94 19.64
C ILE A 164 13.32 -3.43 19.62
N THR A 165 14.45 -2.75 19.63
CA THR A 165 14.52 -1.30 19.43
C THR A 165 14.83 -1.03 17.97
N LEU A 166 13.89 -0.39 17.25
CA LEU A 166 14.09 0.09 15.89
C LEU A 166 14.20 1.59 15.91
N TRP A 167 15.14 2.14 15.11
CA TRP A 167 15.29 3.59 15.04
C TRP A 167 15.69 4.06 13.65
N CYS A 168 15.33 5.33 13.38
CA CYS A 168 15.75 6.05 12.19
C CYS A 168 16.35 7.39 12.59
N ASN A 169 17.22 7.90 11.72
CA ASN A 169 17.75 9.25 11.81
C ASN A 169 17.08 10.11 10.74
N TYR A 170 16.48 11.20 11.18
CA TYR A 170 15.86 12.21 10.31
C TYR A 170 15.81 13.53 11.07
N SER A 171 16.00 14.64 10.35
CA SER A 171 15.85 15.96 10.96
C SER A 171 14.38 16.21 11.27
N ILE A 172 14.00 16.05 12.52
CA ILE A 172 12.63 16.24 13.01
C ILE A 172 12.50 17.57 13.73
N ASN A 173 11.32 18.15 13.66
CA ASN A 173 10.90 19.27 14.48
C ASN A 173 9.64 18.88 15.28
N LYS A 174 9.13 19.78 16.10
CA LYS A 174 7.94 19.51 16.93
C LYS A 174 6.67 19.16 16.15
N ASP A 175 6.66 19.49 14.87
CA ASP A 175 5.49 19.32 13.99
C ASP A 175 5.67 18.14 13.00
N THR A 176 6.83 17.48 12.99
CA THR A 176 7.09 16.29 12.16
C THR A 176 6.23 15.12 12.64
N GLY A 177 5.37 14.63 11.77
CA GLY A 177 4.55 13.42 12.02
C GLY A 177 5.34 12.15 11.78
N ILE A 178 5.34 11.22 12.73
CA ILE A 178 6.01 9.92 12.60
C ILE A 178 4.97 8.83 12.84
N LYS A 179 4.88 7.89 11.89
CA LYS A 179 3.93 6.78 11.95
C LYS A 179 4.64 5.46 11.70
N TRP A 180 4.70 4.62 12.72
CA TRP A 180 5.16 3.25 12.60
C TRP A 180 4.00 2.32 12.18
N THR A 181 4.33 1.35 11.34
CA THR A 181 3.39 0.33 10.84
C THR A 181 3.98 -1.05 11.08
N TYR A 182 3.21 -1.92 11.72
CA TYR A 182 3.60 -3.30 12.05
C TYR A 182 2.34 -4.14 12.28
N ASP A 183 2.48 -5.46 12.18
CA ASP A 183 1.38 -6.37 12.50
C ASP A 183 1.19 -6.43 14.03
N LYS A 184 0.08 -5.88 14.51
CA LYS A 184 -0.29 -5.85 15.94
C LYS A 184 -0.57 -7.23 16.52
N ASN A 185 -0.81 -8.25 15.70
CA ASN A 185 -0.95 -9.63 16.17
C ASN A 185 0.41 -10.23 16.52
N LEU A 186 1.46 -9.84 15.78
CA LEU A 186 2.82 -10.34 15.93
C LEU A 186 3.63 -9.54 16.96
N PHE A 187 3.37 -8.24 17.08
CA PHE A 187 4.13 -7.34 17.94
C PHE A 187 3.25 -6.60 18.94
N ALA A 188 3.76 -6.40 20.13
CA ALA A 188 3.27 -5.44 21.10
C ALA A 188 4.17 -4.21 21.09
N GLU A 189 3.58 -3.03 20.98
CA GLU A 189 4.30 -1.77 21.19
C GLU A 189 4.58 -1.57 22.66
N ILE A 190 5.83 -1.34 23.02
CA ILE A 190 6.25 -1.04 24.38
C ILE A 190 6.35 0.46 24.59
N SER A 191 6.97 1.15 23.63
CA SER A 191 7.10 2.61 23.67
C SER A 191 7.50 3.17 22.30
N GLN A 192 7.20 4.45 22.10
CA GLN A 192 7.75 5.27 21.02
C GLN A 192 8.39 6.51 21.60
N SER A 193 9.44 6.99 20.96
CA SER A 193 10.07 8.26 21.32
C SER A 193 10.65 8.95 20.09
N ALA A 194 10.71 10.29 20.16
CA ALA A 194 11.31 11.13 19.13
C ALA A 194 12.14 12.20 19.82
N SER A 195 13.40 12.37 19.40
CA SER A 195 14.32 13.37 19.93
C SER A 195 14.69 14.37 18.83
N VAL A 196 14.21 15.59 18.97
CA VAL A 196 14.51 16.68 18.03
C VAL A 196 16.00 16.99 18.02
N THR A 197 16.62 17.05 19.21
CA THR A 197 18.04 17.38 19.34
C THR A 197 18.98 16.34 18.74
N GLN A 198 18.58 15.07 18.77
CA GLN A 198 19.36 13.97 18.20
C GLN A 198 18.96 13.64 16.76
N SER A 199 17.93 14.31 16.23
CA SER A 199 17.34 13.95 14.93
C SER A 199 17.04 12.45 14.81
N LYS A 200 16.54 11.86 15.90
CA LYS A 200 16.31 10.42 16.04
C LYS A 200 14.92 10.13 16.54
N PHE A 201 14.29 9.14 15.97
CA PHE A 201 13.04 8.57 16.48
C PHE A 201 13.13 7.05 16.51
N GLN A 202 12.46 6.44 17.47
CA GLN A 202 12.53 5.01 17.72
C GLN A 202 11.20 4.44 18.18
N ILE A 203 11.04 3.12 17.95
CA ILE A 203 9.98 2.30 18.51
C ILE A 203 10.57 1.07 19.19
N ASN A 204 10.02 0.70 20.32
CA ASN A 204 10.33 -0.54 21.03
C ASN A 204 9.15 -1.51 20.84
N LEU A 205 9.40 -2.63 20.19
CA LEU A 205 8.44 -3.68 19.92
C LEU A 205 8.84 -4.96 20.63
N LYS A 206 7.87 -5.67 21.21
CA LYS A 206 8.06 -7.01 21.77
C LYS A 206 7.27 -8.00 20.90
N SER A 207 7.93 -9.07 20.43
CA SER A 207 7.23 -10.11 19.69
C SER A 207 6.31 -10.93 20.60
N LYS A 208 5.07 -11.15 20.16
CA LYS A 208 4.01 -11.86 20.89
C LYS A 208 3.91 -13.33 20.52
N GLN A 209 4.33 -13.68 19.33
CA GLN A 209 4.26 -15.04 18.80
C GLN A 209 5.34 -15.27 17.74
N ALA A 210 5.61 -16.53 17.43
CA ALA A 210 6.48 -16.89 16.32
C ALA A 210 5.82 -16.54 14.99
N PHE A 211 6.63 -16.11 14.02
CA PHE A 211 6.16 -15.77 12.68
C PHE A 211 7.21 -16.06 11.61
N LYS A 212 6.74 -16.14 10.38
CA LYS A 212 7.52 -16.33 9.16
C LYS A 212 7.34 -15.10 8.29
N ASN A 213 8.36 -14.28 8.14
CA ASN A 213 8.33 -13.02 7.43
C ASN A 213 7.32 -11.99 7.98
N SER A 214 7.80 -10.92 8.49
CA SER A 214 6.98 -9.76 8.85
C SER A 214 7.76 -8.48 8.62
N ASP A 215 7.06 -7.45 8.18
CA ASP A 215 7.64 -6.14 7.93
C ASP A 215 7.26 -5.17 9.04
N VAL A 216 8.21 -4.31 9.39
CA VAL A 216 7.96 -3.11 10.17
C VAL A 216 8.31 -1.92 9.31
N GLY A 217 7.36 -1.03 9.13
CA GLY A 217 7.51 0.17 8.33
C GLY A 217 7.48 1.43 9.18
N VAL A 218 8.00 2.51 8.60
CA VAL A 218 7.89 3.85 9.16
C VAL A 218 7.63 4.86 8.05
N GLU A 219 6.72 5.78 8.31
CA GLU A 219 6.42 6.93 7.48
C GLU A 219 6.73 8.20 8.27
N VAL A 220 7.43 9.14 7.64
CA VAL A 220 7.69 10.46 8.18
C VAL A 220 6.94 11.47 7.35
N HIS A 221 6.10 12.25 8.01
CA HIS A 221 5.31 13.31 7.41
C HIS A 221 5.92 14.66 7.79
N ASP A 222 6.30 15.41 6.79
CA ASP A 222 6.74 16.80 6.91
C ASP A 222 5.61 17.74 6.49
N PHE A 223 5.78 19.03 6.61
CA PHE A 223 4.75 20.00 6.28
C PHE A 223 5.32 21.23 5.56
N TYR A 224 4.44 21.95 4.90
CA TYR A 224 4.69 23.29 4.41
C TYR A 224 3.55 24.24 4.86
N ILE A 225 3.80 25.53 4.81
CA ILE A 225 2.79 26.55 5.10
C ILE A 225 2.17 26.98 3.78
N ASN A 226 0.87 26.80 3.62
CA ASN A 226 0.15 27.23 2.42
C ASN A 226 -0.10 28.75 2.40
N SER A 227 -0.70 29.26 1.33
CA SER A 227 -0.96 30.70 1.11
C SER A 227 -1.81 31.35 2.19
N ILE A 228 -2.71 30.60 2.82
CA ILE A 228 -3.56 31.09 3.93
C ILE A 228 -2.91 30.91 5.31
N GLY A 229 -1.70 30.39 5.39
CA GLY A 229 -0.96 30.21 6.64
C GLY A 229 -1.25 28.90 7.37
N ALA A 230 -1.97 27.95 6.77
CA ALA A 230 -2.22 26.64 7.34
C ALA A 230 -1.07 25.66 7.04
N LYS A 231 -0.84 24.72 7.97
CA LYS A 231 0.10 23.61 7.75
C LYS A 231 -0.57 22.52 6.90
N GLU A 232 0.13 22.09 5.86
CA GLU A 232 -0.24 20.97 5.04
C GLU A 232 0.84 19.89 5.10
N TYR A 233 0.45 18.65 5.46
CA TYR A 233 1.37 17.54 5.66
C TYR A 233 1.51 16.69 4.40
N PHE A 234 2.71 16.19 4.17
CA PHE A 234 3.00 15.27 3.07
C PHE A 234 4.00 14.21 3.51
N MET A 235 4.01 13.07 2.87
CA MET A 235 4.94 11.98 3.19
C MET A 235 6.34 12.30 2.66
N ALA A 236 7.24 12.67 3.57
CA ALA A 236 8.61 13.03 3.26
C ALA A 236 9.53 11.81 3.08
N ARG A 237 9.34 10.78 3.90
CA ARG A 237 10.13 9.54 3.88
C ARG A 237 9.26 8.34 4.20
N LYS A 238 9.64 7.20 3.60
CA LYS A 238 9.06 5.89 3.91
C LYS A 238 10.16 4.85 3.90
N SER A 239 10.12 3.93 4.86
CA SER A 239 11.05 2.81 4.93
C SER A 239 10.41 1.59 5.56
N ASN A 240 10.93 0.41 5.21
CA ASN A 240 10.54 -0.86 5.79
C ASN A 240 11.79 -1.66 6.15
N ILE A 241 11.67 -2.49 7.18
CA ILE A 241 12.61 -3.55 7.52
C ILE A 241 11.86 -4.87 7.59
N SER A 242 12.41 -5.91 6.99
CA SER A 242 11.79 -7.25 6.98
C SER A 242 12.48 -8.17 7.96
N PHE A 243 11.69 -8.87 8.75
CA PHE A 243 12.13 -9.92 9.66
C PHE A 243 11.76 -11.27 9.05
N PRO A 244 12.73 -12.08 8.58
CA PRO A 244 12.44 -13.31 7.81
C PRO A 244 11.78 -14.40 8.64
N ASN A 245 12.27 -14.67 9.84
CA ASN A 245 11.72 -15.64 10.77
C ASN A 245 11.93 -15.18 12.21
N MET A 246 10.97 -15.42 13.08
CA MET A 246 11.11 -15.20 14.50
C MET A 246 10.49 -16.37 15.29
N GLY A 247 11.29 -16.97 16.16
CA GLY A 247 10.91 -18.11 16.98
C GLY A 247 10.79 -19.43 16.21
N PRO A 248 10.54 -20.51 16.94
CA PRO A 248 10.42 -21.84 16.37
C PRO A 248 9.20 -21.96 15.47
N GLN A 249 9.34 -22.67 14.36
CA GLN A 249 8.27 -22.92 13.40
C GLN A 249 7.73 -24.34 13.60
N ILE A 250 6.44 -24.53 13.31
CA ILE A 250 5.85 -25.87 13.23
C ILE A 250 6.34 -26.53 11.94
N ASP A 251 7.02 -27.66 12.09
CA ASP A 251 7.43 -28.53 10.99
C ASP A 251 6.39 -29.61 10.75
N GLY A 252 6.05 -29.86 9.48
CA GLY A 252 5.07 -30.86 9.07
C GLY A 252 4.41 -30.54 7.73
N TYR A 253 3.61 -31.48 7.25
CA TYR A 253 2.92 -31.36 5.97
C TYR A 253 1.78 -30.35 6.03
N ARG A 254 1.63 -29.53 4.97
CA ARG A 254 0.50 -28.59 4.84
C ARG A 254 -0.67 -29.15 4.06
N ASN A 255 -0.38 -30.00 3.09
CA ASN A 255 -1.39 -30.70 2.29
C ASN A 255 -1.47 -32.14 2.78
N ILE A 256 -2.59 -32.51 3.37
CA ILE A 256 -2.80 -33.77 4.06
C ILE A 256 -4.12 -34.39 3.64
N GLU A 257 -4.30 -35.68 3.94
CA GLU A 257 -5.53 -36.40 3.62
C GLU A 257 -6.33 -36.68 4.90
N GLN A 258 -7.65 -36.63 4.78
CA GLN A 258 -8.57 -36.97 5.86
C GLN A 258 -8.31 -38.38 6.41
N TYR A 259 -8.43 -38.54 7.72
CA TYR A 259 -8.28 -39.83 8.46
C TYR A 259 -6.89 -40.49 8.44
N LYS A 260 -5.86 -39.88 7.86
CA LYS A 260 -4.48 -40.33 7.97
C LYS A 260 -3.77 -39.64 9.15
N GLU A 261 -2.82 -40.35 9.75
CA GLU A 261 -1.99 -39.81 10.83
C GLU A 261 -0.84 -38.97 10.26
N TYR A 262 -0.61 -37.82 10.85
CA TYR A 262 0.48 -36.88 10.50
C TYR A 262 1.19 -36.41 11.77
N ILE A 263 2.50 -36.26 11.65
CA ILE A 263 3.38 -35.83 12.74
C ILE A 263 3.75 -34.35 12.47
N TYR A 264 3.64 -33.55 13.53
CA TYR A 264 4.12 -32.17 13.54
C TYR A 264 5.06 -31.97 14.72
N SER A 265 6.07 -31.12 14.56
CA SER A 265 7.07 -30.90 15.60
C SER A 265 7.50 -29.45 15.70
N ILE A 266 8.00 -29.08 16.87
CA ILE A 266 8.78 -27.86 17.14
C ILE A 266 10.21 -28.30 17.41
N ASN A 267 11.13 -28.00 16.50
CA ASN A 267 12.54 -28.40 16.57
C ASN A 267 13.40 -27.21 17.10
N ASP A 268 13.11 -26.75 18.32
CA ASP A 268 13.87 -25.70 19.00
C ASP A 268 14.06 -26.09 20.48
N SER A 269 15.30 -26.26 20.89
CA SER A 269 15.66 -26.65 22.27
C SER A 269 15.35 -25.60 23.33
N LYS A 270 15.09 -24.37 22.92
CA LYS A 270 14.69 -23.25 23.80
C LYS A 270 13.19 -23.23 24.10
N ALA A 271 12.39 -23.97 23.28
CA ALA A 271 10.96 -24.10 23.50
C ALA A 271 10.66 -25.25 24.44
N HIS A 272 9.75 -25.05 25.39
CA HIS A 272 9.33 -26.07 26.36
C HIS A 272 7.87 -25.84 26.81
N THR A 273 7.30 -26.79 27.55
CA THR A 273 5.92 -26.72 28.08
C THR A 273 4.90 -26.54 26.94
N PHE A 274 4.85 -27.52 26.07
CA PHE A 274 4.01 -27.53 24.89
C PHE A 274 2.54 -27.84 25.23
N TYR A 275 1.62 -27.25 24.48
CA TYR A 275 0.21 -27.61 24.49
C TYR A 275 -0.37 -27.44 23.07
N TRP A 276 -0.71 -28.57 22.44
CA TRP A 276 -1.21 -28.61 21.07
C TRP A 276 -2.74 -28.53 21.01
N THR A 277 -3.25 -27.81 20.03
CA THR A 277 -4.66 -27.68 19.68
C THR A 277 -4.80 -27.57 18.16
N GLY A 278 -6.02 -27.50 17.65
CA GLY A 278 -6.23 -27.21 16.25
C GLY A 278 -7.70 -27.26 15.85
N LYS A 279 -7.94 -26.86 14.61
CA LYS A 279 -9.27 -26.86 13.99
C LYS A 279 -9.39 -28.03 13.02
N ASN A 280 -10.49 -28.77 13.08
CA ASN A 280 -10.82 -29.91 12.22
C ASN A 280 -9.76 -31.04 12.28
N ILE A 281 -9.12 -31.19 13.42
CA ILE A 281 -8.15 -32.25 13.72
C ILE A 281 -8.48 -32.94 15.05
N LYS A 282 -8.04 -34.18 15.17
CA LYS A 282 -8.00 -34.94 16.45
C LYS A 282 -6.56 -35.16 16.81
N ILE A 283 -6.16 -34.84 18.04
CA ILE A 283 -4.85 -35.17 18.57
C ILE A 283 -4.89 -36.62 19.03
N VAL A 284 -3.93 -37.43 18.53
CA VAL A 284 -3.80 -38.85 18.83
C VAL A 284 -2.81 -39.07 19.95
N SER A 285 -1.68 -38.37 19.92
CA SER A 285 -0.61 -38.46 20.93
C SER A 285 0.26 -37.20 20.92
N GLY A 286 1.09 -37.03 21.95
CA GLY A 286 2.08 -35.95 22.02
C GLY A 286 1.54 -34.58 22.47
N GLN A 287 0.37 -34.53 23.09
CA GLN A 287 -0.29 -33.26 23.53
C GLN A 287 0.65 -32.29 24.24
N ASN A 288 1.53 -32.75 25.10
CA ASN A 288 2.44 -31.96 25.94
C ASN A 288 3.91 -32.14 25.55
N SER A 289 4.19 -32.58 24.32
CA SER A 289 5.52 -32.82 23.80
C SER A 289 5.88 -31.83 22.69
N SER A 290 7.17 -31.72 22.36
CA SER A 290 7.62 -30.98 21.17
C SER A 290 7.14 -31.60 19.86
N THR A 291 6.58 -32.80 19.90
CA THR A 291 6.05 -33.54 18.74
C THR A 291 4.63 -33.98 19.02
N VAL A 292 3.73 -33.84 18.05
CA VAL A 292 2.33 -34.21 18.13
C VAL A 292 1.94 -35.08 16.93
N THR A 293 1.11 -36.10 17.16
CA THR A 293 0.46 -36.86 16.09
C THR A 293 -1.02 -36.46 16.03
N ILE A 294 -1.48 -36.06 14.83
CA ILE A 294 -2.85 -35.67 14.58
C ILE A 294 -3.52 -36.49 13.47
N VAL A 295 -4.85 -36.50 13.47
CA VAL A 295 -5.69 -37.05 12.40
C VAL A 295 -6.68 -35.95 11.98
N PRO A 296 -6.69 -35.55 10.70
CA PRO A 296 -7.72 -34.64 10.20
C PRO A 296 -9.09 -35.29 10.17
N THR A 297 -10.11 -34.59 10.70
CA THR A 297 -11.45 -35.14 10.84
C THR A 297 -12.41 -34.74 9.72
N GLN A 298 -12.12 -33.65 9.01
CA GLN A 298 -12.94 -33.10 7.92
C GLN A 298 -12.07 -32.62 6.77
N PRO A 299 -12.53 -32.75 5.51
CA PRO A 299 -11.85 -32.14 4.38
C PRO A 299 -12.02 -30.61 4.38
N GLY A 300 -11.12 -29.90 3.69
CA GLY A 300 -11.09 -28.45 3.59
C GLY A 300 -10.04 -27.81 4.51
N ASN A 301 -10.34 -26.62 5.02
CA ASN A 301 -9.39 -25.87 5.83
C ASN A 301 -9.33 -26.42 7.28
N ALA A 302 -8.13 -26.75 7.71
CA ALA A 302 -7.81 -27.16 9.07
C ALA A 302 -6.61 -26.37 9.59
N SER A 303 -6.28 -26.51 10.86
CA SER A 303 -5.03 -25.96 11.41
C SER A 303 -4.53 -26.79 12.57
N VAL A 304 -3.21 -26.81 12.74
CA VAL A 304 -2.55 -27.27 13.97
C VAL A 304 -1.93 -26.06 14.65
N LYS A 305 -2.17 -25.93 15.95
CA LYS A 305 -1.71 -24.82 16.77
C LYS A 305 -1.00 -25.35 17.99
N VAL A 306 0.11 -24.71 18.36
CA VAL A 306 0.84 -25.03 19.59
C VAL A 306 0.99 -23.79 20.45
N SER A 307 0.81 -23.93 21.75
CA SER A 307 1.21 -22.96 22.77
C SER A 307 2.42 -23.52 23.51
N TYR A 308 3.43 -22.70 23.76
CA TYR A 308 4.68 -23.12 24.41
C TYR A 308 5.31 -21.96 25.17
N LYS A 309 6.23 -22.28 26.10
CA LYS A 309 7.12 -21.29 26.71
C LYS A 309 8.45 -21.30 25.98
N TYR A 310 9.12 -20.15 25.95
CA TYR A 310 10.39 -19.96 25.24
C TYR A 310 11.45 -19.40 26.17
N LYS A 311 12.62 -20.07 26.25
CA LYS A 311 13.68 -19.76 27.21
C LYS A 311 13.12 -19.68 28.65
N ASN A 312 13.58 -18.70 29.44
CA ASN A 312 13.13 -18.46 30.80
C ASN A 312 11.96 -17.43 30.87
N GLN A 313 11.26 -17.19 29.76
CA GLN A 313 10.16 -16.25 29.73
C GLN A 313 8.90 -16.84 30.36
N THR A 314 8.15 -16.02 31.08
CA THR A 314 6.88 -16.41 31.72
C THR A 314 5.72 -16.45 30.72
N ASP A 315 5.84 -15.70 29.64
CA ASP A 315 4.81 -15.56 28.61
C ASP A 315 4.63 -16.88 27.83
N ASN A 316 3.38 -17.17 27.45
CA ASN A 316 3.08 -18.24 26.51
C ASN A 316 3.11 -17.69 25.09
N PHE A 317 3.87 -18.32 24.23
CA PHE A 317 3.92 -18.02 22.80
C PHE A 317 3.06 -19.01 22.04
N THR A 318 2.54 -18.59 20.90
CA THR A 318 1.73 -19.46 20.04
C THR A 318 2.27 -19.48 18.64
N ASN A 319 2.10 -20.63 17.97
CA ASN A 319 2.32 -20.75 16.54
C ASN A 319 1.18 -21.58 15.94
N GLU A 320 0.74 -21.21 14.74
CA GLU A 320 -0.34 -21.90 14.04
C GLU A 320 0.07 -22.20 12.59
N LEU A 321 -0.13 -23.44 12.17
CA LEU A 321 0.11 -23.89 10.82
C LEU A 321 -1.24 -24.19 10.15
N PRO A 322 -1.63 -23.44 9.13
CA PRO A 322 -2.82 -23.74 8.33
C PRO A 322 -2.57 -24.97 7.46
N LEU A 323 -3.60 -25.81 7.36
CA LEU A 323 -3.58 -27.09 6.65
C LEU A 323 -4.70 -27.11 5.60
N SER A 324 -4.42 -27.76 4.47
CA SER A 324 -5.39 -28.11 3.44
C SER A 324 -5.61 -29.63 3.49
N VAL A 325 -6.83 -30.03 3.78
CA VAL A 325 -7.20 -31.45 3.94
C VAL A 325 -7.98 -31.90 2.70
N SER A 326 -7.43 -32.85 1.97
CA SER A 326 -8.14 -33.52 0.88
C SER A 326 -9.05 -34.64 1.41
N LYS A 327 -10.17 -34.85 0.72
CA LYS A 327 -11.06 -35.98 1.03
C LYS A 327 -10.35 -37.29 0.69
N THR A 328 -10.39 -38.22 1.62
CA THR A 328 -9.91 -39.58 1.32
C THR A 328 -10.86 -40.29 0.36
N SER A 329 -10.37 -40.70 -0.79
CA SER A 329 -11.14 -41.54 -1.72
C SER A 329 -11.07 -42.98 -1.26
N MET A 330 -12.15 -43.52 -0.71
CA MET A 330 -12.32 -44.93 -0.47
C MET A 330 -12.82 -45.58 -1.73
N GLN A 331 -12.26 -46.73 -2.07
CA GLN A 331 -12.67 -47.51 -3.23
C GLN A 331 -13.06 -48.92 -2.77
N LEU A 332 -14.30 -49.28 -3.06
CA LEU A 332 -14.75 -50.66 -2.91
C LEU A 332 -14.17 -51.52 -4.06
N ILE A 333 -13.45 -52.54 -3.73
CA ILE A 333 -12.86 -53.49 -4.69
C ILE A 333 -13.53 -54.82 -4.45
N GLY A 334 -14.11 -55.42 -5.48
CA GLY A 334 -14.77 -56.71 -5.42
C GLY A 334 -15.05 -57.23 -6.83
N PRO A 335 -15.58 -58.42 -6.97
CA PRO A 335 -15.96 -58.97 -8.24
C PRO A 335 -17.14 -58.19 -8.86
N ASP A 336 -17.12 -58.01 -10.16
CA ASP A 336 -18.20 -57.32 -10.91
C ASP A 336 -19.50 -58.14 -10.93
N VAL A 337 -19.40 -59.46 -10.75
CA VAL A 337 -20.53 -60.40 -10.70
C VAL A 337 -20.32 -61.35 -9.51
N ILE A 338 -21.36 -61.53 -8.71
CA ILE A 338 -21.39 -62.47 -7.59
C ILE A 338 -22.41 -63.60 -7.90
N CYS A 339 -21.92 -64.84 -8.06
CA CYS A 339 -22.80 -66.00 -8.27
C CYS A 339 -23.19 -66.67 -6.95
N ASP A 340 -22.26 -66.87 -6.02
CA ASP A 340 -22.51 -67.52 -4.70
C ASP A 340 -21.97 -66.71 -3.56
N ASN A 341 -20.65 -66.46 -3.53
CA ASN A 341 -19.94 -65.70 -2.50
C ASN A 341 -18.95 -64.75 -3.15
N GLY A 342 -18.93 -63.49 -2.73
CA GLY A 342 -17.99 -62.48 -3.19
C GLY A 342 -17.28 -61.82 -2.01
N THR A 343 -15.93 -61.69 -2.10
CA THR A 343 -15.17 -60.96 -1.13
C THR A 343 -14.94 -59.56 -1.62
N PHE A 344 -15.35 -58.59 -0.80
CA PHE A 344 -15.13 -57.15 -1.05
C PHE A 344 -14.06 -56.62 -0.09
N SER A 345 -13.20 -55.78 -0.60
CA SER A 345 -12.23 -55.04 0.23
C SER A 345 -12.39 -53.55 -0.02
N ILE A 346 -12.09 -52.74 0.97
CA ILE A 346 -12.09 -51.28 0.82
C ILE A 346 -10.64 -50.82 0.80
N LYS A 347 -10.22 -50.28 -0.36
CA LYS A 347 -8.92 -49.65 -0.50
C LYS A 347 -8.96 -48.27 0.18
N ASN A 348 -7.85 -47.91 0.81
CA ASN A 348 -7.68 -46.65 1.57
C ASN A 348 -8.67 -46.50 2.74
N PHE A 349 -9.01 -47.63 3.39
CA PHE A 349 -9.83 -47.62 4.59
C PHE A 349 -9.07 -47.04 5.79
N PRO A 350 -9.61 -46.05 6.49
CA PRO A 350 -8.93 -45.47 7.66
C PRO A 350 -8.85 -46.47 8.80
N THR A 351 -7.69 -46.60 9.43
CA THR A 351 -7.36 -47.61 10.48
C THR A 351 -8.27 -47.62 11.71
N LYS A 352 -9.10 -46.57 11.88
CA LYS A 352 -10.02 -46.43 13.03
C LYS A 352 -11.45 -46.08 12.60
N ALA A 353 -11.82 -46.33 11.35
CA ALA A 353 -13.19 -46.13 10.88
C ALA A 353 -14.00 -47.42 11.00
N THR A 354 -15.29 -47.28 11.20
CA THR A 354 -16.27 -48.36 11.11
C THR A 354 -16.98 -48.30 9.76
N VAL A 355 -17.27 -49.45 9.17
CA VAL A 355 -18.03 -49.58 7.96
C VAL A 355 -19.40 -50.10 8.29
N ASP A 356 -20.43 -49.41 7.85
CA ASP A 356 -21.80 -49.88 7.86
C ASP A 356 -22.16 -50.27 6.42
N LEU A 357 -22.32 -51.54 6.14
CA LEU A 357 -22.66 -52.07 4.80
C LEU A 357 -24.17 -52.38 4.80
N SER A 358 -24.95 -51.56 4.13
CA SER A 358 -26.34 -51.88 3.82
C SER A 358 -26.44 -52.58 2.48
N LEU A 359 -26.93 -53.81 2.46
CA LEU A 359 -27.28 -54.54 1.24
C LEU A 359 -28.64 -54.05 0.74
N ILE A 360 -28.64 -53.39 -0.42
CA ILE A 360 -29.89 -53.14 -1.15
C ILE A 360 -30.25 -54.46 -1.86
N HIS A 361 -31.37 -55.09 -1.48
CA HIS A 361 -31.93 -56.22 -2.19
C HIS A 361 -32.45 -55.74 -3.55
N ILE A 362 -31.74 -56.05 -4.61
CA ILE A 362 -32.28 -55.94 -5.97
C ILE A 362 -33.12 -57.22 -6.16
N SER A 363 -34.43 -57.05 -6.11
CA SER A 363 -35.37 -58.11 -6.49
C SER A 363 -35.11 -58.51 -7.95
N GLU A 364 -34.90 -59.84 -8.19
CA GLU A 364 -34.81 -60.37 -9.53
C GLU A 364 -35.98 -59.89 -10.37
N PRO A 365 -35.74 -59.48 -11.64
CA PRO A 365 -36.83 -59.25 -12.55
C PRO A 365 -37.61 -60.55 -12.74
N THR A 366 -38.85 -60.59 -12.31
CA THR A 366 -39.81 -61.70 -12.65
C THR A 366 -39.76 -61.91 -14.16
N ARG A 367 -39.22 -63.05 -14.59
CA ARG A 367 -39.35 -63.50 -16.01
C ARG A 367 -40.81 -63.57 -16.36
N PRO A 368 -41.19 -63.13 -17.58
CA PRO A 368 -42.55 -63.30 -18.11
C PRO A 368 -42.88 -64.76 -18.42
#